data_51617889bafded7c0416f76b5fa0b0d0
#
_entry.id   51617889bafded7c0416f76b5fa0b0d0
#
_cell.length_a   1.000
_cell.length_b   1.000
_cell.length_c   1.000
_cell.angle_alpha   90.00
_cell.angle_beta   90.00
_cell.angle_gamma   90.00
#
_symmetry.space_group_name_H-M   'P 1'
#
loop_
_entity.id
_entity.type
_entity.pdbx_description
1 polymer ?
#
loop_
_entity_poly.entity_id
_entity_poly.type
_entity_poly.pdbx_seq_one_letter_code
_entity_poly.pdbx_strand_id
1 'polypeptide(L)'
;MQKQAVRLGVDIGGTFTDVVLERGDALFSTKVLTTYRAPEEAIVEGMARVCAQAQINPGEITQIIHGTTLATNALIERRGAKTALITTEGFRDVIEMRTESRFEQYDLNLTLPPPLLPRNFRYTITERMQADGQVLRPINRAEIEALVGEIKQAGFESIAVGFLHSYVNDAHERLVAEVVSEKMPGAMLSLSCEVSPQMREYERFNTTIANAYIKPLMKTYLGRLKGRLNSEGARCPIFLMHSGGGIISLENAAEFPVRLVESGPAGGAVFAAHIAARHQIDKVLSFDMGGTTAKICLIKDQTPKTARVFEVARSYRFKKGSGMPISIPVIDMVEIGAGGGSLAHVDSLRQIRVGPESAGSEP
;
A
#
# COMPACT_ATOMS: atom_id res chain seq x y z
N MET A 1 22.74 -26.03 21.70
CA MET A 1 21.27 -25.82 21.80
C MET A 1 20.89 -24.72 20.81
N GLN A 2 20.13 -25.01 19.78
CA GLN A 2 19.57 -23.98 18.93
C GLN A 2 18.65 -23.11 19.80
N LYS A 3 18.89 -21.78 19.86
CA LYS A 3 17.97 -20.87 20.55
C LYS A 3 16.60 -21.03 19.90
N GLN A 4 15.60 -21.32 20.70
CA GLN A 4 14.22 -21.40 20.25
C GLN A 4 13.82 -20.06 19.62
N ALA A 5 13.28 -20.10 18.42
CA ALA A 5 12.85 -18.88 17.73
C ALA A 5 11.68 -18.23 18.50
N VAL A 6 11.80 -16.95 18.78
CA VAL A 6 10.73 -16.12 19.37
C VAL A 6 10.31 -15.12 18.32
N ARG A 7 9.08 -15.21 17.84
CA ARG A 7 8.56 -14.37 16.77
C ARG A 7 7.43 -13.49 17.26
N LEU A 8 7.45 -12.21 16.90
CA LEU A 8 6.40 -11.25 17.21
C LEU A 8 5.63 -10.91 15.92
N GLY A 9 4.35 -11.20 15.89
CA GLY A 9 3.42 -10.77 14.86
C GLY A 9 2.65 -9.54 15.33
N VAL A 10 2.53 -8.53 14.48
CA VAL A 10 1.78 -7.30 14.78
C VAL A 10 0.90 -6.94 13.59
N ASP A 11 -0.37 -6.64 13.83
CA ASP A 11 -1.27 -6.08 12.82
C ASP A 11 -1.91 -4.79 13.33
N ILE A 12 -1.65 -3.68 12.62
CA ILE A 12 -2.29 -2.39 12.91
C ILE A 12 -3.54 -2.24 12.06
N GLY A 13 -4.69 -2.38 12.70
CA GLY A 13 -5.97 -2.00 12.15
C GLY A 13 -6.36 -0.56 12.43
N GLY A 14 -7.47 -0.11 11.85
CA GLY A 14 -7.99 1.25 12.06
C GLY A 14 -8.45 1.53 13.51
N THR A 15 -8.83 0.53 14.28
CA THR A 15 -9.34 0.69 15.64
C THR A 15 -8.44 0.02 16.68
N PHE A 16 -7.99 -1.18 16.38
CA PHE A 16 -7.16 -1.99 17.27
C PHE A 16 -5.87 -2.41 16.59
N THR A 17 -4.85 -2.58 17.42
CA THR A 17 -3.57 -3.22 17.08
C THR A 17 -3.54 -4.59 17.76
N ASP A 18 -3.43 -5.64 16.98
CA ASP A 18 -3.30 -7.01 17.45
C ASP A 18 -1.82 -7.39 17.52
N VAL A 19 -1.42 -7.99 18.64
CA VAL A 19 -0.03 -8.41 18.87
C VAL A 19 -0.02 -9.86 19.35
N VAL A 20 0.79 -10.69 18.67
CA VAL A 20 0.94 -12.11 19.00
C VAL A 20 2.43 -12.44 19.10
N LEU A 21 2.82 -13.10 20.18
CA LEU A 21 4.16 -13.63 20.38
C LEU A 21 4.11 -15.16 20.33
N GLU A 22 4.94 -15.72 19.48
CA GLU A 22 5.15 -17.17 19.34
C GLU A 22 6.47 -17.55 20.00
N ARG A 23 6.44 -18.54 20.91
CA ARG A 23 7.61 -19.12 21.54
C ARG A 23 7.48 -20.64 21.53
N GLY A 24 8.11 -21.29 20.58
CA GLY A 24 7.89 -22.71 20.31
C GLY A 24 6.44 -22.98 19.94
N ASP A 25 5.75 -23.86 20.71
CA ASP A 25 4.34 -24.18 20.51
C ASP A 25 3.38 -23.25 21.29
N ALA A 26 3.91 -22.33 22.10
CA ALA A 26 3.12 -21.41 22.90
C ALA A 26 2.86 -20.10 22.13
N LEU A 27 1.62 -19.63 22.20
CA LEU A 27 1.16 -18.35 21.66
C LEU A 27 0.63 -17.46 22.78
N PHE A 28 1.10 -16.22 22.83
CA PHE A 28 0.64 -15.17 23.73
C PHE A 28 0.08 -14.04 22.89
N SER A 29 -1.11 -13.56 23.18
CA SER A 29 -1.75 -12.54 22.37
C SER A 29 -2.37 -11.44 23.20
N THR A 30 -2.41 -10.25 22.63
CA THR A 30 -3.09 -9.09 23.21
C THR A 30 -3.64 -8.20 22.12
N LYS A 31 -4.65 -7.40 22.49
CA LYS A 31 -5.24 -6.37 21.64
C LYS A 31 -5.13 -5.04 22.35
N VAL A 32 -4.67 -4.01 21.65
CA VAL A 32 -4.46 -2.65 22.17
C VAL A 32 -5.21 -1.68 21.26
N LEU A 33 -5.72 -0.58 21.77
CA LEU A 33 -6.31 0.48 20.96
C LEU A 33 -5.22 1.12 20.10
N THR A 34 -5.51 1.32 18.81
CA THR A 34 -4.57 1.98 17.91
C THR A 34 -4.48 3.46 18.21
N THR A 35 -3.27 3.96 18.39
CA THR A 35 -2.98 5.38 18.60
C THR A 35 -2.77 6.06 17.24
N TYR A 36 -3.76 6.76 16.72
CA TYR A 36 -3.73 7.34 15.35
C TYR A 36 -2.53 8.24 15.07
N ARG A 37 -2.06 9.03 16.05
CA ARG A 37 -0.94 9.96 15.87
C ARG A 37 0.43 9.30 15.97
N ALA A 38 0.51 8.18 16.67
CA ALA A 38 1.74 7.42 16.92
C ALA A 38 1.42 5.92 16.97
N PRO A 39 1.10 5.28 15.82
CA PRO A 39 0.68 3.88 15.79
C PRO A 39 1.73 2.93 16.36
N GLU A 40 3.00 3.31 16.32
CA GLU A 40 4.12 2.59 16.91
C GLU A 40 4.01 2.41 18.44
N GLU A 41 3.32 3.30 19.14
CA GLU A 41 3.15 3.20 20.59
C GLU A 41 2.24 2.02 20.98
N ALA A 42 1.19 1.76 20.19
CA ALA A 42 0.34 0.60 20.40
C ALA A 42 1.11 -0.73 20.19
N ILE A 43 2.08 -0.75 19.26
CA ILE A 43 2.96 -1.91 19.06
C ILE A 43 3.85 -2.12 20.28
N VAL A 44 4.48 -1.07 20.78
CA VAL A 44 5.36 -1.13 21.94
C VAL A 44 4.60 -1.59 23.19
N GLU A 45 3.41 -1.04 23.42
CA GLU A 45 2.54 -1.46 24.51
C GLU A 45 2.14 -2.95 24.38
N GLY A 46 1.69 -3.35 23.20
CA GLY A 46 1.31 -4.74 22.92
C GLY A 46 2.48 -5.71 23.10
N MET A 47 3.67 -5.34 22.59
CA MET A 47 4.89 -6.12 22.79
C MET A 47 5.23 -6.29 24.28
N ALA A 48 5.19 -5.21 25.05
CA ALA A 48 5.44 -5.28 26.51
C ALA A 48 4.49 -6.25 27.21
N ARG A 49 3.18 -6.19 26.85
CA ARG A 49 2.15 -7.09 27.43
C ARG A 49 2.40 -8.56 27.11
N VAL A 50 2.68 -8.91 25.84
CA VAL A 50 2.94 -10.32 25.47
C VAL A 50 4.26 -10.82 25.97
N CYS A 51 5.31 -9.98 26.08
CA CYS A 51 6.57 -10.34 26.71
C CYS A 51 6.40 -10.65 28.20
N ALA A 52 5.60 -9.85 28.91
CA ALA A 52 5.26 -10.12 30.32
C ALA A 52 4.51 -11.44 30.49
N GLN A 53 3.52 -11.74 29.63
CA GLN A 53 2.79 -13.01 29.63
C GLN A 53 3.74 -14.21 29.37
N ALA A 54 4.67 -14.07 28.44
CA ALA A 54 5.63 -15.10 28.07
C ALA A 54 6.84 -15.19 29.02
N GLN A 55 6.93 -14.26 29.99
CA GLN A 55 8.07 -14.13 30.92
C GLN A 55 9.42 -14.05 30.19
N ILE A 56 9.51 -13.19 29.16
CA ILE A 56 10.74 -12.90 28.40
C ILE A 56 11.02 -11.40 28.35
N ASN A 57 12.25 -11.06 28.00
CA ASN A 57 12.64 -9.69 27.67
C ASN A 57 12.47 -9.42 26.16
N PRO A 58 12.16 -8.18 25.74
CA PRO A 58 12.07 -7.83 24.33
C PRO A 58 13.32 -8.19 23.51
N GLY A 59 14.51 -8.19 24.11
CA GLY A 59 15.77 -8.59 23.46
C GLY A 59 15.88 -10.08 23.10
N GLU A 60 14.94 -10.92 23.56
CA GLU A 60 14.87 -12.33 23.20
C GLU A 60 14.08 -12.56 21.91
N ILE A 61 13.32 -11.56 21.44
CA ILE A 61 12.59 -11.61 20.17
C ILE A 61 13.61 -11.71 19.04
N THR A 62 13.45 -12.70 18.18
CA THR A 62 14.37 -12.99 17.07
C THR A 62 13.90 -12.41 15.75
N GLN A 63 12.60 -12.10 15.62
CA GLN A 63 12.00 -11.58 14.40
C GLN A 63 10.67 -10.89 14.70
N ILE A 64 10.41 -9.78 14.01
CA ILE A 64 9.10 -9.09 14.02
C ILE A 64 8.50 -9.12 12.62
N ILE A 65 7.23 -9.48 12.51
CA ILE A 65 6.44 -9.43 11.27
C ILE A 65 5.29 -8.46 11.50
N HIS A 66 5.19 -7.45 10.66
CA HIS A 66 4.25 -6.36 10.83
C HIS A 66 3.32 -6.19 9.63
N GLY A 67 2.00 -6.25 9.88
CA GLY A 67 0.93 -5.85 8.97
C GLY A 67 0.46 -4.43 9.29
N THR A 68 0.08 -3.64 8.28
CA THR A 68 -0.39 -2.27 8.48
C THR A 68 -1.39 -1.83 7.42
N THR A 69 -2.39 -1.06 7.83
CA THR A 69 -3.37 -0.42 6.93
C THR A 69 -3.01 1.03 6.61
N LEU A 70 -1.90 1.56 7.13
CA LEU A 70 -1.53 2.98 6.96
C LEU A 70 -1.39 3.39 5.51
N ALA A 71 -0.75 2.56 4.67
CA ALA A 71 -0.58 2.84 3.25
C ALA A 71 -1.91 2.92 2.51
N THR A 72 -2.81 1.97 2.76
CA THR A 72 -4.16 1.94 2.17
C THR A 72 -4.97 3.15 2.61
N ASN A 73 -5.00 3.44 3.92
CA ASN A 73 -5.75 4.56 4.48
C ASN A 73 -5.25 5.91 3.93
N ALA A 74 -3.93 6.10 3.82
CA ALA A 74 -3.35 7.32 3.27
C ALA A 74 -3.79 7.59 1.81
N LEU A 75 -3.93 6.54 0.99
CA LEU A 75 -4.43 6.65 -0.39
C LEU A 75 -5.94 6.96 -0.43
N ILE A 76 -6.74 6.27 0.39
CA ILE A 76 -8.21 6.44 0.44
C ILE A 76 -8.57 7.83 0.97
N GLU A 77 -7.96 8.25 2.06
CA GLU A 77 -8.20 9.53 2.73
C GLU A 77 -7.46 10.71 2.06
N ARG A 78 -6.65 10.43 1.04
CA ARG A 78 -5.82 11.41 0.33
C ARG A 78 -4.89 12.20 1.25
N ARG A 79 -4.28 11.52 2.20
CA ARG A 79 -3.33 12.07 3.19
C ARG A 79 -1.89 11.66 2.87
N GLY A 80 -1.37 12.14 1.76
CA GLY A 80 0.02 11.91 1.36
C GLY A 80 0.79 13.22 1.17
N ALA A 81 2.03 13.09 0.75
CA ALA A 81 2.92 14.21 0.50
C ALA A 81 2.53 15.01 -0.74
N LYS A 82 2.91 16.27 -0.77
CA LYS A 82 2.80 17.09 -1.99
C LYS A 82 3.73 16.52 -3.05
N THR A 83 3.15 15.86 -4.03
CA THR A 83 3.86 15.03 -5.01
C THR A 83 3.73 15.61 -6.41
N ALA A 84 4.84 15.66 -7.16
CA ALA A 84 4.87 15.99 -8.58
C ALA A 84 5.01 14.71 -9.42
N LEU A 85 4.42 14.71 -10.62
CA LEU A 85 4.72 13.73 -11.67
C LEU A 85 5.56 14.39 -12.76
N ILE A 86 6.65 13.75 -13.16
CA ILE A 86 7.40 14.09 -14.38
C ILE A 86 7.16 12.99 -15.41
N THR A 87 6.67 13.34 -16.59
CA THR A 87 6.35 12.39 -17.66
C THR A 87 6.78 12.88 -19.03
N THR A 88 6.71 12.04 -20.05
CA THR A 88 7.00 12.35 -21.46
C THR A 88 6.09 13.47 -21.98
N GLU A 89 6.65 14.41 -22.72
CA GLU A 89 5.89 15.46 -23.42
C GLU A 89 4.78 14.86 -24.30
N GLY A 90 3.57 15.43 -24.20
CA GLY A 90 2.34 14.93 -24.84
C GLY A 90 1.58 13.87 -24.05
N PHE A 91 2.13 13.36 -22.92
CA PHE A 91 1.52 12.28 -22.10
C PHE A 91 1.10 12.71 -20.69
N ARG A 92 1.03 14.01 -20.43
CA ARG A 92 0.56 14.56 -19.16
C ARG A 92 -0.82 14.03 -18.75
N ASP A 93 -1.70 13.86 -19.70
CA ASP A 93 -3.11 13.57 -19.48
C ASP A 93 -3.48 12.08 -19.56
N VAL A 94 -2.49 11.18 -19.64
CA VAL A 94 -2.72 9.71 -19.56
C VAL A 94 -3.53 9.33 -18.31
N ILE A 95 -3.29 10.01 -17.19
CA ILE A 95 -4.01 9.78 -15.94
C ILE A 95 -5.50 10.17 -16.04
N GLU A 96 -5.85 11.19 -16.83
CA GLU A 96 -7.23 11.60 -17.11
C GLU A 96 -7.90 10.71 -18.15
N MET A 97 -7.18 10.41 -19.24
CA MET A 97 -7.69 9.59 -20.35
C MET A 97 -7.91 8.14 -19.93
N ARG A 98 -7.08 7.63 -19.02
CA ARG A 98 -7.17 6.27 -18.51
C ARG A 98 -7.10 5.25 -19.64
N THR A 99 -8.04 4.29 -19.68
CA THR A 99 -8.21 3.29 -20.75
C THR A 99 -9.39 3.62 -21.64
N GLU A 100 -9.94 4.83 -21.53
CA GLU A 100 -11.16 5.29 -22.24
C GLU A 100 -12.40 4.41 -22.01
N SER A 101 -12.31 3.38 -21.17
CA SER A 101 -13.43 2.52 -20.83
C SER A 101 -14.33 3.16 -19.78
N ARG A 102 -15.63 3.05 -20.00
CA ARG A 102 -16.66 3.50 -19.06
C ARG A 102 -17.14 2.28 -18.26
N PHE A 103 -17.09 2.38 -16.94
CA PHE A 103 -17.58 1.31 -16.05
C PHE A 103 -19.14 1.31 -15.95
N GLU A 104 -19.80 2.36 -16.46
CA GLU A 104 -21.23 2.44 -16.67
C GLU A 104 -21.51 3.09 -18.02
N GLN A 105 -21.89 2.29 -19.00
CA GLN A 105 -22.03 2.75 -20.40
C GLN A 105 -23.24 3.66 -20.64
N TYR A 106 -24.30 3.48 -19.86
CA TYR A 106 -25.58 4.19 -20.06
C TYR A 106 -25.77 5.38 -19.11
N ASP A 107 -24.86 5.59 -18.17
CA ASP A 107 -24.92 6.74 -17.28
C ASP A 107 -24.30 7.98 -17.95
N LEU A 108 -25.18 8.92 -18.34
CA LEU A 108 -24.76 10.17 -18.97
C LEU A 108 -24.06 11.12 -17.98
N ASN A 109 -24.31 10.97 -16.70
CA ASN A 109 -23.74 11.77 -15.62
C ASN A 109 -22.58 11.07 -14.92
N LEU A 110 -21.95 10.09 -15.56
CA LEU A 110 -20.85 9.34 -15.02
C LEU A 110 -19.73 10.24 -14.50
N THR A 111 -19.50 10.20 -13.20
CA THR A 111 -18.41 10.93 -12.57
C THR A 111 -17.24 9.97 -12.29
N LEU A 112 -16.13 10.23 -12.94
CA LEU A 112 -14.89 9.49 -12.68
C LEU A 112 -14.26 9.96 -11.38
N PRO A 113 -13.69 9.05 -10.56
CA PRO A 113 -12.97 9.47 -9.36
C PRO A 113 -11.81 10.39 -9.75
N PRO A 114 -11.59 11.51 -9.03
CA PRO A 114 -10.51 12.44 -9.36
C PRO A 114 -9.15 11.74 -9.24
N PRO A 115 -8.19 12.02 -10.13
CA PRO A 115 -6.83 11.52 -10.00
C PRO A 115 -6.20 11.86 -8.64
N LEU A 116 -5.19 11.09 -8.24
CA LEU A 116 -4.46 11.34 -6.99
C LEU A 116 -3.70 12.66 -7.05
N LEU A 117 -3.11 12.98 -8.21
CA LEU A 117 -2.47 14.26 -8.47
C LEU A 117 -3.31 15.11 -9.41
N PRO A 118 -3.59 16.37 -9.08
CA PRO A 118 -4.25 17.31 -9.99
C PRO A 118 -3.35 17.62 -11.19
N ARG A 119 -3.94 18.07 -12.30
CA ARG A 119 -3.24 18.29 -13.57
C ARG A 119 -2.05 19.24 -13.45
N ASN A 120 -2.13 20.28 -12.64
CA ASN A 120 -1.07 21.26 -12.40
C ASN A 120 0.12 20.72 -11.60
N PHE A 121 0.06 19.49 -11.07
CA PHE A 121 1.17 18.80 -10.41
C PHE A 121 1.85 17.79 -11.34
N ARG A 122 1.46 17.76 -12.62
CA ARG A 122 2.01 16.89 -13.63
C ARG A 122 2.81 17.70 -14.63
N TYR A 123 4.09 17.50 -14.65
CA TYR A 123 5.06 18.17 -15.49
C TYR A 123 5.47 17.26 -16.65
N THR A 124 5.91 17.84 -17.74
CA THR A 124 6.38 17.10 -18.90
C THR A 124 7.80 17.53 -19.25
N ILE A 125 8.55 16.60 -19.80
CA ILE A 125 9.87 16.85 -20.32
C ILE A 125 10.00 16.30 -21.73
N THR A 126 10.81 16.97 -22.53
CA THR A 126 11.05 16.62 -23.91
C THR A 126 11.98 15.41 -24.01
N GLU A 127 11.41 14.24 -24.23
CA GLU A 127 12.11 12.98 -24.40
C GLU A 127 11.23 11.97 -25.17
N ARG A 128 11.81 10.91 -25.74
CA ARG A 128 11.05 9.78 -26.26
C ARG A 128 11.90 8.52 -26.34
N MET A 129 11.41 7.45 -25.72
CA MET A 129 11.90 6.10 -25.89
C MET A 129 10.97 5.32 -26.82
N GLN A 130 11.51 4.49 -27.71
CA GLN A 130 10.74 3.57 -28.54
C GLN A 130 10.40 2.28 -27.78
N ALA A 131 9.45 1.52 -28.32
CA ALA A 131 9.00 0.26 -27.71
C ALA A 131 10.09 -0.84 -27.67
N ASP A 132 11.09 -0.75 -28.54
CA ASP A 132 12.26 -1.62 -28.56
C ASP A 132 13.41 -1.14 -27.65
N GLY A 133 13.22 0.01 -26.96
CA GLY A 133 14.22 0.62 -26.08
C GLY A 133 15.22 1.52 -26.76
N GLN A 134 15.10 1.79 -28.08
CA GLN A 134 15.93 2.79 -28.74
C GLN A 134 15.51 4.21 -28.37
N VAL A 135 16.46 5.11 -28.25
CA VAL A 135 16.22 6.52 -27.98
C VAL A 135 15.79 7.22 -29.28
N LEU A 136 14.50 7.59 -29.36
CA LEU A 136 13.99 8.39 -30.48
C LEU A 136 14.29 9.88 -30.29
N ARG A 137 14.13 10.38 -29.07
CA ARG A 137 14.44 11.78 -28.70
C ARG A 137 15.21 11.77 -27.37
N PRO A 138 16.48 12.18 -27.39
CA PRO A 138 17.28 12.19 -26.16
C PRO A 138 16.74 13.25 -25.18
N ILE A 139 16.79 12.92 -23.88
CA ILE A 139 16.46 13.84 -22.81
C ILE A 139 17.59 14.86 -22.61
N ASN A 140 17.24 16.10 -22.29
CA ASN A 140 18.21 17.17 -22.08
C ASN A 140 18.40 17.44 -20.58
N ARG A 141 19.65 17.32 -20.08
CA ARG A 141 19.98 17.57 -18.68
C ARG A 141 19.61 18.99 -18.23
N ALA A 142 19.84 20.01 -19.06
CA ALA A 142 19.52 21.40 -18.71
C ALA A 142 18.00 21.62 -18.54
N GLU A 143 17.18 20.94 -19.35
CA GLU A 143 15.72 20.96 -19.22
C GLU A 143 15.29 20.28 -17.91
N ILE A 144 15.92 19.15 -17.51
CA ILE A 144 15.66 18.50 -16.21
C ILE A 144 16.03 19.45 -15.07
N GLU A 145 17.18 20.09 -15.11
CA GLU A 145 17.65 21.01 -14.05
C GLU A 145 16.70 22.19 -13.86
N ALA A 146 16.21 22.78 -14.96
CA ALA A 146 15.24 23.85 -14.93
C ALA A 146 13.91 23.39 -14.28
N LEU A 147 13.40 22.25 -14.74
CA LEU A 147 12.15 21.68 -14.21
C LEU A 147 12.27 21.28 -12.75
N VAL A 148 13.35 20.66 -12.33
CA VAL A 148 13.59 20.31 -10.91
C VAL A 148 13.70 21.57 -10.05
N GLY A 149 14.27 22.66 -10.59
CA GLY A 149 14.29 23.98 -9.93
C GLY A 149 12.88 24.53 -9.70
N GLU A 150 12.00 24.44 -10.70
CA GLU A 150 10.59 24.85 -10.59
C GLU A 150 9.83 24.01 -9.55
N ILE A 151 9.97 22.68 -9.61
CA ILE A 151 9.36 21.73 -8.66
C ILE A 151 9.82 22.05 -7.22
N LYS A 152 11.10 22.33 -7.03
CA LYS A 152 11.67 22.71 -5.73
C LYS A 152 11.06 24.02 -5.19
N GLN A 153 10.99 25.04 -6.03
CA GLN A 153 10.40 26.33 -5.67
C GLN A 153 8.91 26.21 -5.32
N ALA A 154 8.19 25.31 -5.99
CA ALA A 154 6.80 25.02 -5.71
C ALA A 154 6.58 24.22 -4.41
N GLY A 155 7.65 23.79 -3.73
CA GLY A 155 7.58 23.14 -2.41
C GLY A 155 7.05 21.71 -2.49
N PHE A 156 7.40 20.95 -3.53
CA PHE A 156 7.10 19.52 -3.60
C PHE A 156 8.08 18.72 -2.72
N GLU A 157 7.55 17.72 -2.02
CA GLU A 157 8.31 16.86 -1.12
C GLU A 157 8.68 15.53 -1.77
N SER A 158 7.88 15.11 -2.75
CA SER A 158 8.02 13.83 -3.43
C SER A 158 7.85 13.98 -4.95
N ILE A 159 8.57 13.16 -5.71
CA ILE A 159 8.56 13.18 -7.17
C ILE A 159 8.34 11.76 -7.69
N ALA A 160 7.33 11.58 -8.52
CA ALA A 160 7.15 10.40 -9.35
C ALA A 160 7.70 10.68 -10.75
N VAL A 161 8.47 9.76 -11.32
CA VAL A 161 8.95 9.85 -12.70
C VAL A 161 8.39 8.66 -13.46
N GLY A 162 7.75 8.93 -14.59
CA GLY A 162 7.18 7.90 -15.44
C GLY A 162 7.27 8.29 -16.92
N PHE A 163 8.20 7.67 -17.66
CA PHE A 163 8.35 7.87 -19.07
C PHE A 163 7.83 6.69 -19.89
N LEU A 164 7.53 6.94 -21.15
CA LEU A 164 7.13 5.88 -22.07
C LEU A 164 8.26 4.85 -22.19
N HIS A 165 7.89 3.57 -22.18
CA HIS A 165 8.81 2.45 -22.38
C HIS A 165 10.02 2.37 -21.42
N SER A 166 9.98 3.08 -20.28
CA SER A 166 11.06 3.02 -19.28
C SER A 166 11.23 1.62 -18.65
N TYR A 167 10.24 0.76 -18.76
CA TYR A 167 10.33 -0.66 -18.37
C TYR A 167 11.22 -1.49 -19.30
N VAL A 168 11.56 -0.97 -20.50
CA VAL A 168 12.51 -1.57 -21.46
C VAL A 168 13.86 -0.92 -21.36
N ASN A 169 13.89 0.43 -21.29
CA ASN A 169 15.12 1.21 -21.16
C ASN A 169 14.88 2.40 -20.22
N ASP A 170 15.49 2.33 -19.05
CA ASP A 170 15.28 3.26 -17.94
C ASP A 170 16.28 4.44 -17.92
N ALA A 171 17.14 4.57 -18.93
CA ALA A 171 18.23 5.55 -18.95
C ALA A 171 17.74 7.00 -18.73
N HIS A 172 16.59 7.38 -19.29
CA HIS A 172 16.03 8.71 -19.09
C HIS A 172 15.51 8.94 -17.68
N GLU A 173 14.83 7.95 -17.06
CA GLU A 173 14.41 8.04 -15.66
C GLU A 173 15.62 8.11 -14.71
N ARG A 174 16.70 7.35 -15.00
CA ARG A 174 17.95 7.39 -14.22
C ARG A 174 18.63 8.75 -14.27
N LEU A 175 18.66 9.40 -15.44
CA LEU A 175 19.22 10.75 -15.56
C LEU A 175 18.40 11.78 -14.75
N VAL A 176 17.07 11.67 -14.75
CA VAL A 176 16.23 12.52 -13.87
C VAL A 176 16.54 12.25 -12.41
N ALA A 177 16.71 10.98 -12.01
CA ALA A 177 17.06 10.62 -10.63
C ALA A 177 18.39 11.23 -10.18
N GLU A 178 19.40 11.20 -11.06
CA GLU A 178 20.70 11.83 -10.80
C GLU A 178 20.54 13.33 -10.54
N VAL A 179 19.86 14.06 -11.43
CA VAL A 179 19.65 15.50 -11.29
C VAL A 179 18.82 15.86 -10.05
N VAL A 180 17.76 15.08 -9.74
CA VAL A 180 16.97 15.28 -8.52
C VAL A 180 17.82 15.09 -7.29
N SER A 181 18.67 14.06 -7.25
CA SER A 181 19.57 13.81 -6.11
C SER A 181 20.55 14.95 -5.89
N GLU A 182 21.03 15.58 -6.96
CA GLU A 182 21.95 16.73 -6.89
C GLU A 182 21.26 18.02 -6.47
N LYS A 183 20.09 18.33 -7.06
CA LYS A 183 19.43 19.64 -6.89
C LYS A 183 18.41 19.66 -5.74
N MET A 184 17.86 18.49 -5.38
CA MET A 184 16.85 18.29 -4.34
C MET A 184 17.15 17.09 -3.44
N PRO A 185 18.29 17.02 -2.75
CA PRO A 185 18.73 15.82 -2.00
C PRO A 185 17.76 15.40 -0.88
N GLY A 186 16.82 16.26 -0.49
CA GLY A 186 15.77 15.93 0.50
C GLY A 186 14.48 15.40 -0.10
N ALA A 187 14.30 15.45 -1.43
CA ALA A 187 13.08 14.97 -2.07
C ALA A 187 13.02 13.43 -2.10
N MET A 188 11.83 12.89 -1.88
CA MET A 188 11.57 11.47 -2.08
C MET A 188 11.29 11.20 -3.56
N LEU A 189 12.00 10.25 -4.15
CA LEU A 189 11.89 9.92 -5.58
C LEU A 189 11.31 8.51 -5.76
N SER A 190 10.50 8.34 -6.78
CA SER A 190 9.96 7.05 -7.22
C SER A 190 10.02 6.98 -8.74
N LEU A 191 10.79 6.03 -9.27
CA LEU A 191 10.91 5.78 -10.70
C LEU A 191 9.95 4.67 -11.14
N SER A 192 9.28 4.86 -12.27
CA SER A 192 8.32 3.86 -12.75
C SER A 192 8.98 2.54 -13.16
N CYS A 193 10.23 2.61 -13.61
CA CYS A 193 11.05 1.43 -13.93
C CYS A 193 11.41 0.57 -12.71
N GLU A 194 11.30 1.10 -11.49
CA GLU A 194 11.57 0.37 -10.23
C GLU A 194 10.28 -0.06 -9.54
N VAL A 195 9.31 0.87 -9.48
CA VAL A 195 8.05 0.65 -8.73
C VAL A 195 7.17 -0.38 -9.44
N SER A 196 7.00 -0.25 -10.76
CA SER A 196 6.12 -1.08 -11.58
C SER A 196 6.66 -1.22 -13.01
N PRO A 197 7.74 -2.01 -13.24
CA PRO A 197 8.39 -2.13 -14.56
C PRO A 197 7.54 -2.96 -15.53
N GLN A 198 6.36 -2.46 -15.86
CA GLN A 198 5.38 -3.15 -16.71
C GLN A 198 4.88 -2.24 -17.83
N MET A 199 4.46 -2.85 -18.93
CA MET A 199 3.76 -2.17 -20.01
C MET A 199 2.47 -1.53 -19.47
N ARG A 200 1.95 -0.51 -20.15
CA ARG A 200 0.76 0.29 -19.88
C ARG A 200 1.01 1.45 -18.90
N GLU A 201 1.01 2.64 -19.47
CA GLU A 201 1.35 3.89 -18.80
C GLU A 201 0.36 4.24 -17.69
N TYR A 202 -0.94 4.00 -17.90
CA TYR A 202 -1.97 4.39 -16.94
C TYR A 202 -1.78 3.69 -15.59
N GLU A 203 -1.68 2.36 -15.59
CA GLU A 203 -1.47 1.57 -14.38
C GLU A 203 -0.09 1.82 -13.78
N ARG A 204 0.96 1.89 -14.62
CA ARG A 204 2.34 2.12 -14.16
C ARG A 204 2.48 3.48 -13.50
N PHE A 205 1.98 4.55 -14.13
CA PHE A 205 2.09 5.90 -13.58
C PHE A 205 1.26 6.05 -12.31
N ASN A 206 0.03 5.53 -12.26
CA ASN A 206 -0.76 5.54 -11.02
C ASN A 206 -0.05 4.83 -9.88
N THR A 207 0.57 3.67 -10.15
CA THR A 207 1.31 2.92 -9.13
C THR A 207 2.53 3.70 -8.64
N THR A 208 3.26 4.34 -9.54
CA THR A 208 4.42 5.16 -9.22
C THR A 208 4.02 6.42 -8.44
N ILE A 209 2.94 7.07 -8.86
CA ILE A 209 2.36 8.22 -8.14
C ILE A 209 1.93 7.79 -6.74
N ALA A 210 1.22 6.68 -6.59
CA ALA A 210 0.79 6.18 -5.29
C ALA A 210 1.99 5.90 -4.39
N ASN A 211 3.05 5.26 -4.93
CA ASN A 211 4.29 5.04 -4.19
C ASN A 211 4.91 6.36 -3.70
N ALA A 212 5.12 7.30 -4.61
CA ALA A 212 5.71 8.60 -4.30
C ALA A 212 4.87 9.38 -3.26
N TYR A 213 3.54 9.30 -3.39
CA TYR A 213 2.59 10.00 -2.53
C TYR A 213 2.62 9.55 -1.08
N ILE A 214 2.77 8.25 -0.84
CA ILE A 214 2.80 7.68 0.53
C ILE A 214 4.21 7.45 1.07
N LYS A 215 5.24 7.52 0.24
CA LYS A 215 6.63 7.23 0.62
C LYS A 215 7.15 8.06 1.80
N PRO A 216 6.98 9.40 1.86
CA PRO A 216 7.43 10.20 3.00
C PRO A 216 6.75 9.80 4.31
N LEU A 217 5.44 9.58 4.29
CA LEU A 217 4.66 9.12 5.44
C LEU A 217 5.18 7.79 5.97
N MET A 218 5.30 6.81 5.06
CA MET A 218 5.70 5.45 5.44
C MET A 218 7.15 5.38 5.90
N LYS A 219 8.06 6.10 5.26
CA LYS A 219 9.47 6.17 5.68
C LYS A 219 9.62 6.75 7.08
N THR A 220 8.87 7.82 7.38
CA THR A 220 8.84 8.44 8.71
C THR A 220 8.29 7.47 9.75
N TYR A 221 7.16 6.83 9.45
CA TYR A 221 6.53 5.86 10.35
C TYR A 221 7.47 4.67 10.65
N LEU A 222 8.01 4.03 9.60
CA LEU A 222 8.86 2.86 9.75
C LEU A 222 10.18 3.20 10.48
N GLY A 223 10.72 4.41 10.26
CA GLY A 223 11.88 4.91 10.99
C GLY A 223 11.59 5.07 12.49
N ARG A 224 10.45 5.67 12.87
CA ARG A 224 10.02 5.79 14.26
C ARG A 224 9.80 4.42 14.89
N LEU A 225 9.10 3.52 14.20
CA LEU A 225 8.86 2.16 14.67
C LEU A 225 10.17 1.44 15.00
N LYS A 226 11.13 1.44 14.08
CA LYS A 226 12.46 0.83 14.28
C LYS A 226 13.17 1.45 15.49
N GLY A 227 13.16 2.77 15.60
CA GLY A 227 13.77 3.50 16.72
C GLY A 227 13.13 3.13 18.07
N ARG A 228 11.79 3.11 18.14
CA ARG A 228 11.05 2.76 19.36
C ARG A 228 11.28 1.31 19.79
N LEU A 229 11.20 0.36 18.86
CA LEU A 229 11.46 -1.05 19.18
C LEU A 229 12.90 -1.26 19.66
N ASN A 230 13.88 -0.61 19.04
CA ASN A 230 15.27 -0.67 19.47
C ASN A 230 15.48 -0.09 20.87
N SER A 231 14.80 1.00 21.23
CA SER A 231 14.90 1.61 22.58
C SER A 231 14.32 0.70 23.66
N GLU A 232 13.32 -0.11 23.32
CA GLU A 232 12.73 -1.12 24.22
C GLU A 232 13.53 -2.45 24.27
N GLY A 233 14.64 -2.52 23.52
CA GLY A 233 15.53 -3.68 23.51
C GLY A 233 15.27 -4.71 22.40
N ALA A 234 14.20 -4.58 21.62
CA ALA A 234 13.91 -5.45 20.47
C ALA A 234 14.74 -5.03 19.25
N ARG A 235 15.93 -5.62 19.09
CA ARG A 235 16.91 -5.27 18.03
C ARG A 235 17.01 -6.32 16.94
N CYS A 236 15.93 -7.06 16.71
CA CYS A 236 15.86 -8.09 15.69
C CYS A 236 15.43 -7.52 14.32
N PRO A 237 15.56 -8.30 13.24
CA PRO A 237 15.00 -7.94 11.94
C PRO A 237 13.50 -7.70 12.00
N ILE A 238 13.05 -6.64 11.29
CA ILE A 238 11.64 -6.29 11.13
C ILE A 238 11.27 -6.52 9.67
N PHE A 239 10.24 -7.32 9.45
CA PHE A 239 9.65 -7.58 8.14
C PHE A 239 8.23 -7.05 8.10
N LEU A 240 7.80 -6.64 6.93
CA LEU A 240 6.41 -6.23 6.69
C LEU A 240 5.72 -7.22 5.77
N MET A 241 4.45 -7.48 6.08
CA MET A 241 3.57 -8.19 5.14
C MET A 241 3.38 -7.32 3.90
N HIS A 242 3.40 -7.93 2.72
CA HIS A 242 3.04 -7.23 1.50
C HIS A 242 1.75 -7.79 0.88
N SER A 243 1.16 -7.03 -0.01
CA SER A 243 -0.13 -7.28 -0.66
C SER A 243 -0.27 -8.68 -1.31
N GLY A 244 0.82 -9.27 -1.76
CA GLY A 244 0.85 -10.61 -2.36
C GLY A 244 0.94 -11.76 -1.35
N GLY A 245 0.91 -11.48 -0.04
CA GLY A 245 0.95 -12.50 1.01
C GLY A 245 2.34 -12.96 1.44
N GLY A 246 3.42 -12.35 0.90
CA GLY A 246 4.79 -12.57 1.37
C GLY A 246 5.24 -11.52 2.38
N ILE A 247 6.52 -11.58 2.76
CA ILE A 247 7.16 -10.58 3.63
C ILE A 247 8.31 -9.89 2.90
N ILE A 248 8.51 -8.60 3.21
CA ILE A 248 9.63 -7.79 2.71
C ILE A 248 10.36 -7.12 3.87
N SER A 249 11.64 -6.78 3.69
CA SER A 249 12.40 -6.06 4.70
C SER A 249 11.84 -4.66 4.94
N LEU A 250 12.09 -4.11 6.11
CA LEU A 250 11.67 -2.74 6.47
C LEU A 250 12.22 -1.71 5.48
N GLU A 251 13.45 -1.88 5.00
CA GLU A 251 14.10 -1.00 4.03
C GLU A 251 13.35 -1.03 2.68
N ASN A 252 13.02 -2.22 2.16
CA ASN A 252 12.23 -2.36 0.94
C ASN A 252 10.81 -1.82 1.10
N ALA A 253 10.21 -1.98 2.28
CA ALA A 253 8.90 -1.43 2.58
C ALA A 253 8.90 0.11 2.61
N ALA A 254 9.99 0.71 3.11
CA ALA A 254 10.17 2.17 3.11
C ALA A 254 10.41 2.72 1.70
N GLU A 255 11.05 1.95 0.81
CA GLU A 255 11.31 2.34 -0.58
C GLU A 255 10.08 2.14 -1.47
N PHE A 256 9.37 1.02 -1.32
CA PHE A 256 8.21 0.66 -2.11
C PHE A 256 6.95 0.46 -1.25
N PRO A 257 6.49 1.49 -0.51
CA PRO A 257 5.36 1.35 0.39
C PRO A 257 4.03 1.02 -0.30
N VAL A 258 3.92 1.26 -1.60
CA VAL A 258 2.75 0.83 -2.38
C VAL A 258 2.52 -0.69 -2.30
N ARG A 259 3.57 -1.49 -2.06
CA ARG A 259 3.47 -2.94 -1.87
C ARG A 259 2.82 -3.35 -0.54
N LEU A 260 2.62 -2.41 0.38
CA LEU A 260 1.96 -2.65 1.67
C LEU A 260 0.45 -2.43 1.61
N VAL A 261 -0.07 -1.95 0.48
CA VAL A 261 -1.51 -1.75 0.29
C VAL A 261 -2.22 -3.10 0.41
N GLU A 262 -3.26 -3.19 1.27
CA GLU A 262 -4.00 -4.43 1.56
C GLU A 262 -3.18 -5.56 2.22
N SER A 263 -2.11 -5.25 2.92
CA SER A 263 -1.21 -6.25 3.53
C SER A 263 -1.82 -7.00 4.72
N GLY A 264 -2.65 -6.34 5.55
CA GLY A 264 -3.31 -6.99 6.69
C GLY A 264 -4.24 -8.12 6.26
N PRO A 265 -5.23 -7.87 5.40
CA PRO A 265 -6.12 -8.92 4.86
C PRO A 265 -5.37 -10.02 4.10
N ALA A 266 -4.25 -9.69 3.43
CA ALA A 266 -3.40 -10.67 2.78
C ALA A 266 -2.81 -11.67 3.79
N GLY A 267 -2.38 -11.19 4.96
CA GLY A 267 -1.93 -12.05 6.07
C GLY A 267 -3.01 -13.01 6.55
N GLY A 268 -4.25 -12.53 6.70
CA GLY A 268 -5.40 -13.36 7.07
C GLY A 268 -5.69 -14.47 6.06
N ALA A 269 -5.63 -14.16 4.76
CA ALA A 269 -5.83 -15.14 3.70
C ALA A 269 -4.71 -16.21 3.66
N VAL A 270 -3.45 -15.80 3.86
CA VAL A 270 -2.31 -16.72 3.96
C VAL A 270 -2.47 -17.66 5.17
N PHE A 271 -2.89 -17.12 6.32
CA PHE A 271 -3.15 -17.93 7.51
C PHE A 271 -4.30 -18.93 7.28
N ALA A 272 -5.40 -18.48 6.65
CA ALA A 272 -6.50 -19.37 6.29
C ALA A 272 -6.06 -20.50 5.36
N ALA A 273 -5.17 -20.22 4.39
CA ALA A 273 -4.58 -21.24 3.51
C ALA A 273 -3.71 -22.24 4.30
N HIS A 274 -2.94 -21.75 5.29
CA HIS A 274 -2.16 -22.62 6.17
C HIS A 274 -3.06 -23.57 6.98
N ILE A 275 -4.17 -23.08 7.52
CA ILE A 275 -5.16 -23.91 8.22
C ILE A 275 -5.79 -24.94 7.27
N ALA A 276 -6.15 -24.52 6.05
CA ALA A 276 -6.67 -25.42 5.02
C ALA A 276 -5.70 -26.58 4.71
N ALA A 277 -4.40 -26.25 4.59
CA ALA A 277 -3.35 -27.24 4.35
C ALA A 277 -3.24 -28.24 5.52
N ARG A 278 -3.25 -27.78 6.77
CA ARG A 278 -3.18 -28.64 7.96
C ARG A 278 -4.35 -29.62 8.04
N HIS A 279 -5.55 -29.22 7.56
CA HIS A 279 -6.76 -30.01 7.56
C HIS A 279 -7.06 -30.70 6.23
N GLN A 280 -6.17 -30.59 5.24
CA GLN A 280 -6.33 -31.16 3.90
C GLN A 280 -7.64 -30.75 3.21
N ILE A 281 -8.03 -29.48 3.36
CA ILE A 281 -9.25 -28.92 2.75
C ILE A 281 -8.86 -28.17 1.47
N ASP A 282 -9.41 -28.60 0.32
CA ASP A 282 -9.03 -28.06 -0.99
C ASP A 282 -9.72 -26.72 -1.32
N LYS A 283 -10.90 -26.49 -0.77
CA LYS A 283 -11.70 -25.28 -1.07
C LYS A 283 -12.11 -24.60 0.23
N VAL A 284 -11.58 -23.40 0.46
CA VAL A 284 -11.87 -22.59 1.64
C VAL A 284 -12.23 -21.19 1.23
N LEU A 285 -13.16 -20.61 1.96
CA LEU A 285 -13.48 -19.20 1.91
C LEU A 285 -12.95 -18.56 3.18
N SER A 286 -11.95 -17.67 3.04
CA SER A 286 -11.50 -16.81 4.12
C SER A 286 -12.45 -15.63 4.23
N PHE A 287 -12.96 -15.37 5.43
CA PHE A 287 -13.86 -14.26 5.72
C PHE A 287 -13.30 -13.46 6.89
N ASP A 288 -12.92 -12.20 6.62
CA ASP A 288 -12.40 -11.27 7.61
C ASP A 288 -13.36 -10.08 7.74
N MET A 289 -13.95 -9.89 8.89
CA MET A 289 -14.87 -8.79 9.17
C MET A 289 -14.28 -7.86 10.22
N GLY A 290 -13.92 -6.65 9.79
CA GLY A 290 -13.56 -5.54 10.67
C GLY A 290 -14.78 -4.71 11.10
N GLY A 291 -14.52 -3.54 11.67
CA GLY A 291 -15.59 -2.61 12.11
C GLY A 291 -16.40 -2.00 10.95
N THR A 292 -15.75 -1.76 9.80
CA THR A 292 -16.32 -1.03 8.65
C THR A 292 -16.48 -1.84 7.38
N THR A 293 -15.65 -2.88 7.18
CA THR A 293 -15.63 -3.68 5.96
C THR A 293 -15.47 -5.17 6.28
N ALA A 294 -15.98 -6.01 5.40
CA ALA A 294 -15.68 -7.43 5.37
C ALA A 294 -14.94 -7.77 4.08
N LYS A 295 -13.93 -8.64 4.18
CA LYS A 295 -13.09 -9.09 3.07
C LYS A 295 -13.17 -10.58 2.92
N ILE A 296 -13.32 -11.03 1.67
CA ILE A 296 -13.51 -12.44 1.34
C ILE A 296 -12.43 -12.84 0.34
N CYS A 297 -11.70 -13.91 0.65
CA CYS A 297 -10.74 -14.51 -0.27
C CYS A 297 -11.11 -15.97 -0.56
N LEU A 298 -11.05 -16.34 -1.85
CA LEU A 298 -11.20 -17.72 -2.28
C LEU A 298 -9.83 -18.41 -2.26
N ILE A 299 -9.76 -19.53 -1.56
CA ILE A 299 -8.57 -20.38 -1.45
C ILE A 299 -8.91 -21.71 -2.12
N LYS A 300 -8.12 -22.07 -3.12
CA LYS A 300 -8.25 -23.33 -3.83
C LYS A 300 -6.91 -24.05 -3.84
N ASP A 301 -6.93 -25.36 -3.64
CA ASP A 301 -5.74 -26.18 -3.57
C ASP A 301 -4.68 -25.55 -2.61
N GLN A 302 -5.19 -25.09 -1.44
CA GLN A 302 -4.41 -24.46 -0.36
C GLN A 302 -3.68 -23.18 -0.77
N THR A 303 -4.06 -22.58 -1.90
CA THR A 303 -3.44 -21.35 -2.43
C THR A 303 -4.48 -20.24 -2.56
N PRO A 304 -4.26 -19.06 -1.95
CA PRO A 304 -5.12 -17.90 -2.14
C PRO A 304 -5.08 -17.43 -3.60
N LYS A 305 -6.22 -17.04 -4.13
CA LYS A 305 -6.29 -16.44 -5.46
C LYS A 305 -5.53 -15.12 -5.48
N THR A 306 -4.76 -14.87 -6.54
CA THR A 306 -3.99 -13.63 -6.71
C THR A 306 -4.43 -12.85 -7.94
N ALA A 307 -4.19 -11.53 -7.91
CA ALA A 307 -4.37 -10.61 -9.02
C ALA A 307 -3.11 -9.76 -9.23
N ARG A 308 -2.97 -9.17 -10.42
CA ARG A 308 -1.83 -8.28 -10.76
C ARG A 308 -2.16 -6.81 -10.64
N VAL A 309 -3.43 -6.48 -10.54
CA VAL A 309 -3.92 -5.10 -10.44
C VAL A 309 -4.99 -5.06 -9.37
N PHE A 310 -4.87 -4.12 -8.48
CA PHE A 310 -5.83 -3.78 -7.45
C PHE A 310 -6.37 -2.37 -7.69
N GLU A 311 -7.63 -2.11 -7.39
CA GLU A 311 -8.22 -0.77 -7.50
C GLU A 311 -8.50 -0.20 -6.11
N VAL A 312 -7.83 0.89 -5.79
CA VAL A 312 -8.05 1.65 -4.55
C VAL A 312 -9.19 2.64 -4.72
N ALA A 313 -9.96 2.86 -3.66
CA ALA A 313 -11.02 3.87 -3.57
C ALA A 313 -12.05 3.80 -4.72
N ARG A 314 -12.62 2.62 -4.95
CA ARG A 314 -13.69 2.44 -5.94
C ARG A 314 -14.90 3.31 -5.61
N SER A 315 -15.33 4.13 -6.56
CA SER A 315 -16.56 4.91 -6.43
C SER A 315 -17.82 4.07 -6.61
N TYR A 316 -17.71 2.97 -7.38
CA TYR A 316 -18.77 1.97 -7.57
C TYR A 316 -18.26 0.59 -7.16
N ARG A 317 -18.78 0.06 -6.07
CA ARG A 317 -18.26 -1.08 -5.34
C ARG A 317 -17.92 -2.31 -6.20
N PHE A 318 -18.80 -2.70 -7.09
CA PHE A 318 -18.63 -3.93 -7.90
C PHE A 318 -18.23 -3.65 -9.34
N LYS A 319 -17.97 -2.38 -9.71
CA LYS A 319 -17.63 -2.02 -11.07
C LYS A 319 -16.13 -1.81 -11.22
N LYS A 320 -15.52 -2.71 -11.97
CA LYS A 320 -14.13 -2.60 -12.36
C LYS A 320 -13.90 -1.34 -13.20
N GLY A 321 -12.81 -0.62 -12.95
CA GLY A 321 -12.51 0.66 -13.60
C GLY A 321 -13.02 1.88 -12.83
N SER A 322 -13.76 1.69 -11.72
CA SER A 322 -14.29 2.79 -10.91
C SER A 322 -13.32 3.28 -9.82
N GLY A 323 -12.19 2.63 -9.65
CA GLY A 323 -11.13 3.01 -8.71
C GLY A 323 -9.84 3.43 -9.40
N MET A 324 -8.83 3.73 -8.59
CA MET A 324 -7.46 4.00 -9.06
C MET A 324 -6.70 2.67 -9.16
N PRO A 325 -6.24 2.25 -10.34
CA PRO A 325 -5.53 1.00 -10.49
C PRO A 325 -4.11 1.11 -9.92
N ILE A 326 -3.74 0.11 -9.12
CA ILE A 326 -2.40 -0.11 -8.59
C ILE A 326 -1.90 -1.44 -9.13
N SER A 327 -0.83 -1.42 -9.90
CA SER A 327 -0.24 -2.60 -10.55
C SER A 327 0.83 -3.22 -9.67
N ILE A 328 0.39 -4.01 -8.70
CA ILE A 328 1.22 -4.80 -7.78
C ILE A 328 0.60 -6.20 -7.63
N PRO A 329 1.39 -7.23 -7.31
CA PRO A 329 0.83 -8.51 -6.90
C PRO A 329 0.00 -8.36 -5.63
N VAL A 330 -1.26 -8.78 -5.68
CA VAL A 330 -2.18 -8.76 -4.53
C VAL A 330 -2.89 -10.10 -4.39
N ILE A 331 -3.27 -10.45 -3.17
CA ILE A 331 -4.26 -11.49 -2.95
C ILE A 331 -5.62 -10.93 -3.42
N ASP A 332 -6.29 -11.67 -4.31
CA ASP A 332 -7.58 -11.26 -4.90
C ASP A 332 -8.68 -11.41 -3.85
N MET A 333 -9.23 -10.29 -3.42
CA MET A 333 -10.26 -10.25 -2.39
C MET A 333 -11.48 -9.48 -2.87
N VAL A 334 -12.65 -9.94 -2.46
CA VAL A 334 -13.91 -9.21 -2.58
C VAL A 334 -14.13 -8.44 -1.29
N GLU A 335 -14.26 -7.13 -1.40
CA GLU A 335 -14.53 -6.26 -0.27
C GLU A 335 -16.01 -5.89 -0.22
N ILE A 336 -16.61 -6.03 0.97
CA ILE A 336 -17.98 -5.64 1.27
C ILE A 336 -17.91 -4.50 2.29
N GLY A 337 -18.48 -3.33 2.01
CA GLY A 337 -18.49 -2.17 2.92
C GLY A 337 -19.58 -2.27 3.97
N ALA A 338 -19.66 -3.41 4.61
CA ALA A 338 -20.44 -3.67 5.80
C ALA A 338 -19.54 -4.41 6.80
N GLY A 339 -19.50 -3.94 8.01
CA GLY A 339 -18.69 -4.53 9.09
C GLY A 339 -19.46 -4.56 10.40
N GLY A 340 -18.80 -4.94 11.47
CA GLY A 340 -19.40 -5.09 12.79
C GLY A 340 -20.02 -3.80 13.38
N GLY A 341 -19.55 -2.63 12.95
CA GLY A 341 -20.10 -1.33 13.33
C GLY A 341 -21.20 -0.79 12.42
N SER A 342 -21.53 -1.48 11.30
CA SER A 342 -22.51 -0.99 10.35
C SER A 342 -23.92 -0.97 10.92
N LEU A 343 -24.63 0.13 10.76
CA LEU A 343 -26.03 0.26 11.19
C LEU A 343 -26.95 -0.41 10.19
N ALA A 344 -27.86 -1.24 10.69
CA ALA A 344 -28.89 -1.88 9.88
C ALA A 344 -30.25 -1.19 10.11
N HIS A 345 -30.97 -0.94 9.03
CA HIS A 345 -32.32 -0.34 9.08
C HIS A 345 -33.22 -0.97 8.01
N VAL A 346 -34.52 -0.80 8.17
CA VAL A 346 -35.52 -1.21 7.18
C VAL A 346 -35.88 0.02 6.36
N ASP A 347 -35.71 -0.08 5.03
CA ASP A 347 -36.05 1.00 4.11
C ASP A 347 -37.57 1.12 3.83
N SER A 348 -37.97 2.12 3.04
CA SER A 348 -39.37 2.35 2.67
C SER A 348 -40.01 1.21 1.87
N LEU A 349 -39.19 0.34 1.27
CA LEU A 349 -39.63 -0.87 0.55
C LEU A 349 -39.65 -2.12 1.45
N ARG A 350 -39.49 -1.95 2.77
CA ARG A 350 -39.37 -3.02 3.77
C ARG A 350 -38.20 -3.98 3.52
N GLN A 351 -37.14 -3.49 2.91
CA GLN A 351 -35.90 -4.26 2.73
C GLN A 351 -34.89 -3.89 3.82
N ILE A 352 -34.15 -4.89 4.31
CA ILE A 352 -33.05 -4.64 5.25
C ILE A 352 -31.89 -4.02 4.46
N ARG A 353 -31.45 -2.84 4.90
CA ARG A 353 -30.25 -2.17 4.44
C ARG A 353 -29.18 -2.18 5.53
N VAL A 354 -27.93 -2.41 5.17
CA VAL A 354 -26.79 -2.39 6.08
C VAL A 354 -25.80 -1.35 5.59
N GLY A 355 -25.49 -0.38 6.46
CA GLY A 355 -24.70 0.79 6.08
C GLY A 355 -25.47 1.73 5.11
N PRO A 356 -24.79 2.78 4.60
CA PRO A 356 -23.35 3.09 4.80
C PRO A 356 -23.00 3.63 6.20
N GLU A 357 -23.97 3.96 7.03
CA GLU A 357 -23.77 4.48 8.38
C GLU A 357 -23.14 3.44 9.30
N SER A 358 -22.27 3.88 10.19
CA SER A 358 -21.56 3.03 11.15
C SER A 358 -21.55 3.68 12.54
N ALA A 359 -21.75 2.88 13.57
CA ALA A 359 -21.57 3.30 14.96
C ALA A 359 -20.09 3.54 15.32
N GLY A 360 -19.15 3.15 14.46
CA GLY A 360 -17.72 3.26 14.72
C GLY A 360 -17.26 2.28 15.78
N SER A 361 -16.39 2.74 16.68
CA SER A 361 -15.83 1.98 17.81
C SER A 361 -16.53 2.29 19.15
N GLU A 362 -17.44 3.23 19.13
CA GLU A 362 -18.26 3.59 20.31
C GLU A 362 -19.65 2.94 20.19
N PRO A 363 -20.14 2.26 21.25
CA PRO A 363 -21.47 1.68 21.24
C PRO A 363 -22.59 2.74 21.33
#